data_2ce45c9d6b973aea64218dc6fcb998c4
#
_entry.id   2ce45c9d6b973aea64218dc6fcb998c4
#
_cell.length_a   1.000
_cell.length_b   1.000
_cell.length_c   1.000
_cell.angle_alpha   90.00
_cell.angle_beta   90.00
_cell.angle_gamma   90.00
#
_symmetry.space_group_name_H-M   'P 1'
#
loop_
_entity.id
_entity.type
_entity.pdbx_description
1 polymer ?
#
loop_
_entity_poly.entity_id
_entity_poly.type
_entity_poly.pdbx_seq_one_letter_code
_entity_poly.pdbx_strand_id
1 'polypeptide(L)'
;MASDTKTPVVLCWHMHQPSYQDMRTDQFLFPWVYLHTIKDYSDMAAHLEANPDARAVVNFAPVLLEQIETYLIQIEKWRHGAGEIGDPLLAALVAEQLPETGTPAFLGLIEKSLRANRERIINRYPAYAQLAELAEVYRKKPELQRYISSRFLSDLLVWYHLGWMGETIRRSSHCIQSLQEKGHNFSMDDRKALLDVIFDVLSGIGPRYRHLAQKGQVELSVSPYTHAMLPLLIDLGAAREAMPDIALPAHSHYPEGEARAAWQLQQARTVFQRFFGVDPSGC
;
A
#
# COMPACT_ATOMS: atom_id res chain seq x y z
N MET A 1 0.94 33.25 39.59
CA MET A 1 1.59 32.12 38.98
C MET A 1 0.70 31.64 37.83
N ALA A 2 1.07 31.90 36.59
CA ALA A 2 0.34 31.38 35.45
C ALA A 2 0.54 29.83 35.48
N SER A 3 -0.54 29.07 35.53
CA SER A 3 -0.48 27.61 35.41
C SER A 3 0.03 27.35 34.00
N ASP A 4 1.17 26.71 33.92
CA ASP A 4 1.78 26.22 32.66
C ASP A 4 0.92 25.03 32.17
N THR A 5 -0.30 25.31 31.72
CA THR A 5 -1.23 24.31 31.20
C THR A 5 -0.78 24.00 29.78
N LYS A 6 0.02 22.95 29.65
CA LYS A 6 0.39 22.37 28.33
C LYS A 6 -0.88 21.96 27.57
N THR A 7 -1.01 22.43 26.36
CA THR A 7 -2.10 21.99 25.46
C THR A 7 -1.89 20.52 25.08
N PRO A 8 -2.85 19.63 25.33
CA PRO A 8 -2.75 18.25 24.89
C PRO A 8 -2.82 18.18 23.36
N VAL A 9 -1.93 17.39 22.75
CA VAL A 9 -1.90 17.13 21.31
C VAL A 9 -2.06 15.64 21.10
N VAL A 10 -3.05 15.24 20.28
CA VAL A 10 -3.28 13.86 19.88
C VAL A 10 -2.80 13.67 18.45
N LEU A 11 -1.90 12.73 18.23
CA LEU A 11 -1.49 12.30 16.90
C LEU A 11 -2.43 11.18 16.46
N CYS A 12 -3.23 11.46 15.44
CA CYS A 12 -4.12 10.47 14.84
C CYS A 12 -3.69 10.20 13.40
N TRP A 13 -3.31 8.96 13.10
CA TRP A 13 -2.95 8.52 11.75
C TRP A 13 -4.08 7.69 11.15
N HIS A 14 -4.45 8.03 9.93
CA HIS A 14 -5.47 7.30 9.19
C HIS A 14 -4.84 6.51 8.05
N MET A 15 -4.92 5.18 8.16
CA MET A 15 -4.39 4.27 7.15
C MET A 15 -5.52 3.74 6.28
N HIS A 16 -5.57 4.25 5.08
CA HIS A 16 -6.64 3.96 4.13
C HIS A 16 -6.10 3.78 2.71
N GLN A 17 -6.63 2.77 2.04
CA GLN A 17 -6.60 2.62 0.58
C GLN A 17 -7.97 2.13 0.14
N PRO A 18 -8.56 2.67 -0.92
CA PRO A 18 -9.78 2.12 -1.48
C PRO A 18 -9.55 0.72 -2.04
N SER A 19 -10.62 0.02 -2.39
CA SER A 19 -10.50 -1.28 -3.04
C SER A 19 -9.92 -1.11 -4.45
N TYR A 20 -8.76 -1.71 -4.68
CA TYR A 20 -8.09 -1.76 -6.00
C TYR A 20 -8.19 -3.14 -6.65
N GLN A 21 -8.79 -4.10 -5.97
CA GLN A 21 -8.96 -5.46 -6.47
C GLN A 21 -10.25 -5.57 -7.30
N ASP A 22 -10.16 -6.14 -8.50
CA ASP A 22 -11.33 -6.61 -9.24
C ASP A 22 -11.79 -7.94 -8.63
N MET A 23 -12.91 -7.91 -7.93
CA MET A 23 -13.50 -9.06 -7.23
C MET A 23 -13.88 -10.24 -8.13
N ARG A 24 -13.91 -10.05 -9.47
CA ARG A 24 -14.23 -11.10 -10.43
C ARG A 24 -13.00 -11.86 -10.91
N THR A 25 -11.86 -11.20 -10.92
CA THR A 25 -10.61 -11.73 -11.48
C THR A 25 -9.51 -11.90 -10.45
N ASP A 26 -9.73 -11.43 -9.21
CA ASP A 26 -8.73 -11.36 -8.14
C ASP A 26 -7.46 -10.58 -8.52
N GLN A 27 -7.53 -9.76 -9.58
CA GLN A 27 -6.41 -8.94 -10.03
C GLN A 27 -6.45 -7.55 -9.38
N PHE A 28 -5.26 -7.01 -9.09
CA PHE A 28 -5.12 -5.64 -8.62
C PHE A 28 -4.94 -4.67 -9.79
N LEU A 29 -5.78 -3.65 -9.83
CA LEU A 29 -5.72 -2.57 -10.84
C LEU A 29 -4.60 -1.58 -10.53
N PHE A 30 -4.30 -1.38 -9.24
CA PHE A 30 -3.27 -0.47 -8.74
C PHE A 30 -2.47 -1.10 -7.59
N PRO A 31 -1.18 -0.81 -7.50
CA PRO A 31 -0.25 -1.43 -6.54
C PRO A 31 -0.20 -0.72 -5.17
N TRP A 32 -1.05 0.28 -4.94
CA TRP A 32 -0.88 1.23 -3.85
C TRP A 32 -0.93 0.57 -2.47
N VAL A 33 -1.71 -0.50 -2.29
CA VAL A 33 -1.83 -1.18 -1.01
C VAL A 33 -0.48 -1.72 -0.53
N TYR A 34 0.19 -2.58 -1.33
CA TYR A 34 1.47 -3.14 -0.88
C TYR A 34 2.58 -2.08 -0.87
N LEU A 35 2.59 -1.12 -1.80
CA LEU A 35 3.60 -0.06 -1.84
C LEU A 35 3.54 0.84 -0.61
N HIS A 36 2.36 1.29 -0.20
CA HIS A 36 2.23 2.06 1.04
C HIS A 36 2.51 1.21 2.28
N THR A 37 2.22 -0.09 2.24
CA THR A 37 2.53 -0.98 3.35
C THR A 37 4.03 -1.14 3.55
N ILE A 38 4.80 -1.38 2.48
CA ILE A 38 6.27 -1.52 2.56
C ILE A 38 6.99 -0.19 2.78
N LYS A 39 6.29 0.94 2.69
CA LYS A 39 6.85 2.27 2.86
C LYS A 39 6.28 2.95 4.11
N ASP A 40 5.14 3.60 3.95
CA ASP A 40 4.61 4.54 4.93
C ASP A 40 4.16 3.83 6.22
N TYR A 41 3.35 2.77 6.11
CA TYR A 41 2.79 2.09 7.27
C TYR A 41 3.87 1.37 8.08
N SER A 42 4.90 0.83 7.40
CA SER A 42 6.04 0.21 8.05
C SER A 42 6.95 1.22 8.75
N ASP A 43 7.24 2.37 8.10
CA ASP A 43 8.07 3.41 8.69
C ASP A 43 7.37 4.09 9.87
N MET A 44 6.03 4.31 9.81
CA MET A 44 5.24 4.84 10.93
C MET A 44 5.33 3.93 12.16
N ALA A 45 5.19 2.61 11.99
CA ALA A 45 5.39 1.66 13.08
C ALA A 45 6.81 1.73 13.65
N ALA A 46 7.82 1.76 12.77
CA ALA A 46 9.22 1.83 13.19
C ALA A 46 9.57 3.09 13.98
N HIS A 47 8.97 4.23 13.64
CA HIS A 47 9.15 5.47 14.40
C HIS A 47 8.57 5.38 15.81
N LEU A 48 7.42 4.73 15.99
CA LEU A 48 6.84 4.48 17.32
C LEU A 48 7.70 3.48 18.11
N GLU A 49 8.17 2.40 17.47
CA GLU A 49 9.07 1.43 18.09
C GLU A 49 10.37 2.06 18.58
N ALA A 50 10.92 3.01 17.81
CA ALA A 50 12.15 3.73 18.16
C ALA A 50 11.94 4.80 19.26
N ASN A 51 10.70 5.22 19.53
CA ASN A 51 10.36 6.25 20.49
C ASN A 51 9.34 5.73 21.52
N PRO A 52 9.77 5.02 22.57
CA PRO A 52 8.87 4.36 23.53
C PRO A 52 7.89 5.27 24.26
N ASP A 53 8.23 6.56 24.39
CA ASP A 53 7.37 7.57 25.04
C ASP A 53 6.32 8.18 24.10
N ALA A 54 6.45 7.97 22.79
CA ALA A 54 5.48 8.46 21.82
C ALA A 54 4.16 7.67 21.91
N ARG A 55 3.06 8.42 21.74
CA ARG A 55 1.69 7.87 21.74
C ARG A 55 0.98 8.34 20.47
N ALA A 56 0.19 7.46 19.88
CA ALA A 56 -0.62 7.79 18.70
C ALA A 56 -1.92 6.98 18.69
N VAL A 57 -2.94 7.55 18.07
CA VAL A 57 -4.11 6.80 17.60
C VAL A 57 -3.85 6.39 16.15
N VAL A 58 -4.04 5.12 15.83
CA VAL A 58 -3.87 4.63 14.46
C VAL A 58 -5.18 3.98 14.01
N ASN A 59 -5.82 4.63 13.05
CA ASN A 59 -7.07 4.18 12.46
C ASN A 59 -6.80 3.40 11.18
N PHE A 60 -7.42 2.23 11.03
CA PHE A 60 -7.32 1.40 9.84
C PHE A 60 -8.66 1.27 9.13
N ALA A 61 -8.67 1.46 7.82
CA ALA A 61 -9.80 1.09 6.97
C ALA A 61 -9.81 -0.43 6.74
N PRO A 62 -10.91 -1.15 7.02
CA PRO A 62 -10.93 -2.60 6.88
C PRO A 62 -10.65 -3.10 5.46
N VAL A 63 -11.12 -2.38 4.45
CA VAL A 63 -10.84 -2.69 3.05
C VAL A 63 -9.33 -2.68 2.72
N LEU A 64 -8.52 -1.90 3.43
CA LEU A 64 -7.06 -1.94 3.34
C LEU A 64 -6.52 -3.25 3.92
N LEU A 65 -7.01 -3.65 5.10
CA LEU A 65 -6.55 -4.86 5.78
C LEU A 65 -6.84 -6.12 4.97
N GLU A 66 -8.03 -6.24 4.38
CA GLU A 66 -8.39 -7.36 3.50
C GLU A 66 -7.51 -7.44 2.26
N GLN A 67 -7.18 -6.30 1.67
CA GLN A 67 -6.27 -6.29 0.52
C GLN A 67 -4.84 -6.72 0.91
N ILE A 68 -4.33 -6.33 2.09
CA ILE A 68 -3.04 -6.83 2.60
C ILE A 68 -3.11 -8.35 2.78
N GLU A 69 -4.17 -8.89 3.38
CA GLU A 69 -4.38 -10.34 3.52
C GLU A 69 -4.40 -11.04 2.15
N THR A 70 -5.07 -10.44 1.16
CA THR A 70 -5.13 -10.99 -0.21
C THR A 70 -3.75 -11.05 -0.86
N TYR A 71 -2.93 -10.01 -0.73
CA TYR A 71 -1.54 -10.04 -1.20
C TYR A 71 -0.75 -11.18 -0.55
N LEU A 72 -0.85 -11.33 0.77
CA LEU A 72 -0.17 -12.40 1.50
C LEU A 72 -0.60 -13.79 1.01
N ILE A 73 -1.91 -14.01 0.87
CA ILE A 73 -2.46 -15.29 0.38
C ILE A 73 -2.00 -15.59 -1.04
N GLN A 74 -2.01 -14.59 -1.94
CA GLN A 74 -1.60 -14.79 -3.32
C GLN A 74 -0.09 -15.08 -3.43
N ILE A 75 0.77 -14.35 -2.71
CA ILE A 75 2.21 -14.59 -2.69
C ILE A 75 2.51 -15.97 -2.12
N GLU A 76 1.84 -16.38 -1.04
CA GLU A 76 2.01 -17.70 -0.41
C GLU A 76 1.60 -18.84 -1.36
N LYS A 77 0.43 -18.70 -2.02
CA LYS A 77 0.00 -19.67 -3.04
C LYS A 77 1.00 -19.78 -4.19
N TRP A 78 1.52 -18.64 -4.67
CA TRP A 78 2.54 -18.61 -5.71
C TRP A 78 3.81 -19.34 -5.29
N ARG A 79 4.32 -19.10 -4.07
CA ARG A 79 5.50 -19.79 -3.50
C ARG A 79 5.35 -21.31 -3.51
N HIS A 80 4.14 -21.81 -3.33
CA HIS A 80 3.82 -23.24 -3.33
C HIS A 80 3.40 -23.78 -4.71
N GLY A 81 3.47 -22.96 -5.77
CA GLY A 81 3.03 -23.38 -7.12
C GLY A 81 1.52 -23.61 -7.24
N ALA A 82 0.73 -23.08 -6.32
CA ALA A 82 -0.71 -23.31 -6.21
C ALA A 82 -1.57 -22.13 -6.71
N GLY A 83 -0.95 -21.09 -7.29
CA GLY A 83 -1.66 -19.93 -7.80
C GLY A 83 -0.75 -18.88 -8.40
N GLU A 84 -1.35 -17.76 -8.80
CA GLU A 84 -0.68 -16.62 -9.40
C GLU A 84 -0.80 -15.38 -8.50
N ILE A 85 0.11 -14.42 -8.66
CA ILE A 85 0.03 -13.11 -8.01
C ILE A 85 -0.81 -12.20 -8.90
N GLY A 86 -1.92 -11.68 -8.38
CA GLY A 86 -2.85 -10.85 -9.14
C GLY A 86 -2.38 -9.41 -9.40
N ASP A 87 -1.31 -8.95 -8.71
CA ASP A 87 -0.70 -7.66 -9.01
C ASP A 87 0.30 -7.80 -10.16
N PRO A 88 0.12 -7.05 -11.27
CA PRO A 88 0.97 -7.21 -12.46
C PRO A 88 2.44 -6.83 -12.25
N LEU A 89 2.77 -5.95 -11.30
CA LEU A 89 4.15 -5.57 -11.02
C LEU A 89 4.85 -6.64 -10.17
N LEU A 90 4.18 -7.18 -9.14
CA LEU A 90 4.71 -8.28 -8.34
C LEU A 90 4.78 -9.58 -9.15
N ALA A 91 3.79 -9.87 -10.00
CA ALA A 91 3.82 -11.00 -10.91
C ALA A 91 5.01 -10.90 -11.88
N ALA A 92 5.22 -9.73 -12.49
CA ALA A 92 6.36 -9.49 -13.37
C ALA A 92 7.71 -9.55 -12.63
N LEU A 93 7.75 -9.09 -11.36
CA LEU A 93 8.97 -9.17 -10.54
C LEU A 93 9.49 -10.59 -10.43
N VAL A 94 8.61 -11.59 -10.39
CA VAL A 94 8.98 -13.01 -10.20
C VAL A 94 8.72 -13.89 -11.41
N ALA A 95 8.32 -13.32 -12.54
CA ALA A 95 8.11 -14.06 -13.77
C ALA A 95 9.44 -14.62 -14.32
N GLU A 96 9.47 -15.90 -14.66
CA GLU A 96 10.65 -16.53 -15.31
C GLU A 96 10.95 -15.87 -16.66
N GLN A 97 9.89 -15.56 -17.41
CA GLN A 97 9.96 -14.86 -18.67
C GLN A 97 9.14 -13.57 -18.59
N LEU A 98 9.80 -12.43 -18.80
CA LEU A 98 9.14 -11.16 -18.95
C LEU A 98 8.43 -11.06 -20.31
N PRO A 99 7.37 -10.25 -20.45
CA PRO A 99 6.72 -10.05 -21.73
C PRO A 99 7.72 -9.70 -22.84
N GLU A 100 7.43 -10.16 -24.06
CA GLU A 100 8.25 -9.86 -25.22
C GLU A 100 8.35 -8.35 -25.47
N THR A 101 9.54 -7.90 -25.79
CA THR A 101 9.85 -6.47 -26.01
C THR A 101 8.96 -5.86 -27.09
N GLY A 102 8.47 -4.64 -26.83
CA GLY A 102 7.58 -3.91 -27.74
C GLY A 102 6.11 -4.32 -27.69
N THR A 103 5.75 -5.37 -26.94
CA THR A 103 4.34 -5.72 -26.76
C THR A 103 3.61 -4.74 -25.83
N PRO A 104 2.28 -4.60 -25.96
CA PRO A 104 1.50 -3.77 -25.03
C PRO A 104 1.70 -4.14 -23.55
N ALA A 105 1.88 -5.42 -23.24
CA ALA A 105 2.17 -5.89 -21.89
C ALA A 105 3.53 -5.38 -21.39
N PHE A 106 4.57 -5.45 -22.21
CA PHE A 106 5.90 -4.94 -21.88
C PHE A 106 5.88 -3.43 -21.63
N LEU A 107 5.27 -2.66 -22.54
CA LEU A 107 5.16 -1.21 -22.44
C LEU A 107 4.31 -0.79 -21.24
N GLY A 108 3.24 -1.52 -20.96
CA GLY A 108 2.40 -1.28 -19.78
C GLY A 108 3.14 -1.48 -18.46
N LEU A 109 4.07 -2.45 -18.37
CA LEU A 109 4.92 -2.62 -17.18
C LEU A 109 5.92 -1.47 -17.02
N ILE A 110 6.52 -0.98 -18.12
CA ILE A 110 7.38 0.22 -18.08
C ILE A 110 6.59 1.41 -17.53
N GLU A 111 5.40 1.67 -18.09
CA GLU A 111 4.56 2.78 -17.65
C GLU A 111 4.21 2.69 -16.16
N LYS A 112 3.80 1.51 -15.71
CA LYS A 112 3.47 1.26 -14.29
C LYS A 112 4.68 1.46 -13.39
N SER A 113 5.87 1.01 -13.81
CA SER A 113 7.12 1.14 -13.04
C SER A 113 7.67 2.57 -13.00
N LEU A 114 7.08 3.52 -13.69
CA LEU A 114 7.39 4.94 -13.61
C LEU A 114 6.36 5.74 -12.80
N ARG A 115 5.31 5.11 -12.27
CA ARG A 115 4.30 5.75 -11.43
C ARG A 115 4.83 5.98 -10.01
N ALA A 116 5.81 6.88 -9.91
CA ALA A 116 6.40 7.30 -8.66
C ALA A 116 6.71 8.81 -8.73
N ASN A 117 6.81 9.48 -7.58
CA ASN A 117 7.20 10.88 -7.54
C ASN A 117 8.62 11.03 -8.12
N ARG A 118 8.72 11.84 -9.21
CA ARG A 118 9.96 11.99 -9.95
C ARG A 118 11.11 12.50 -9.10
N GLU A 119 10.88 13.53 -8.32
CA GLU A 119 11.92 14.17 -7.51
C GLU A 119 12.28 13.39 -6.25
N ARG A 120 11.25 12.89 -5.54
CA ARG A 120 11.43 12.28 -4.21
C ARG A 120 11.77 10.79 -4.27
N ILE A 121 11.41 10.10 -5.35
CA ILE A 121 11.60 8.64 -5.48
C ILE A 121 12.55 8.35 -6.64
N ILE A 122 12.22 8.73 -7.88
CA ILE A 122 13.01 8.34 -9.06
C ILE A 122 14.38 9.00 -9.05
N ASN A 123 14.43 10.33 -8.97
CA ASN A 123 15.69 11.09 -9.04
C ASN A 123 16.59 10.92 -7.82
N ARG A 124 16.05 10.37 -6.74
CA ARG A 124 16.83 10.03 -5.54
C ARG A 124 17.89 8.96 -5.82
N TYR A 125 17.65 8.09 -6.80
CA TYR A 125 18.52 6.98 -7.16
C TYR A 125 19.03 7.15 -8.59
N PRO A 126 20.34 7.42 -8.79
CA PRO A 126 20.89 7.66 -10.13
C PRO A 126 20.58 6.54 -11.14
N ALA A 127 20.66 5.28 -10.70
CA ALA A 127 20.34 4.14 -11.58
C ALA A 127 18.85 4.11 -11.99
N TYR A 128 17.94 4.41 -11.05
CA TYR A 128 16.51 4.50 -11.37
C TYR A 128 16.22 5.71 -12.31
N ALA A 129 16.84 6.86 -12.05
CA ALA A 129 16.70 8.04 -12.91
C ALA A 129 17.16 7.76 -14.34
N GLN A 130 18.31 7.10 -14.54
CA GLN A 130 18.79 6.69 -15.86
C GLN A 130 17.83 5.75 -16.59
N LEU A 131 17.29 4.75 -15.90
CA LEU A 131 16.28 3.86 -16.48
C LEU A 131 14.99 4.62 -16.85
N ALA A 132 14.56 5.57 -16.03
CA ALA A 132 13.40 6.42 -16.32
C ALA A 132 13.65 7.34 -17.54
N GLU A 133 14.85 7.89 -17.70
CA GLU A 133 15.24 8.67 -18.87
C GLU A 133 15.24 7.82 -20.15
N LEU A 134 15.79 6.61 -20.10
CA LEU A 134 15.73 5.66 -21.22
C LEU A 134 14.29 5.31 -21.58
N ALA A 135 13.43 5.06 -20.61
CA ALA A 135 12.01 4.81 -20.84
C ALA A 135 11.33 5.98 -21.57
N GLU A 136 11.64 7.22 -21.20
CA GLU A 136 11.13 8.42 -21.88
C GLU A 136 11.62 8.52 -23.35
N VAL A 137 12.87 8.15 -23.62
CA VAL A 137 13.40 8.08 -24.99
C VAL A 137 12.62 7.06 -25.81
N TYR A 138 12.40 5.87 -25.28
CA TYR A 138 11.64 4.82 -25.96
C TYR A 138 10.17 5.18 -26.19
N ARG A 139 9.55 5.91 -25.25
CA ARG A 139 8.19 6.42 -25.41
C ARG A 139 8.09 7.45 -26.54
N LYS A 140 9.08 8.34 -26.67
CA LYS A 140 9.12 9.39 -27.70
C LYS A 140 9.55 8.88 -29.08
N LYS A 141 10.29 7.77 -29.12
CA LYS A 141 10.87 7.19 -30.34
C LYS A 141 10.55 5.71 -30.44
N PRO A 142 9.32 5.32 -30.85
CA PRO A 142 8.88 3.93 -30.90
C PRO A 142 9.80 3.02 -31.74
N GLU A 143 10.47 3.58 -32.76
CA GLU A 143 11.43 2.85 -33.61
C GLU A 143 12.66 2.34 -32.81
N LEU A 144 12.97 2.92 -31.66
CA LEU A 144 14.05 2.46 -30.79
C LEU A 144 13.64 1.32 -29.85
N GLN A 145 12.35 1.02 -29.73
CA GLN A 145 11.86 -0.04 -28.84
C GLN A 145 12.44 -1.42 -29.20
N ARG A 146 12.82 -1.65 -30.47
CA ARG A 146 13.50 -2.88 -30.92
C ARG A 146 14.85 -3.13 -30.24
N TYR A 147 15.45 -2.11 -29.63
CA TYR A 147 16.73 -2.21 -28.94
C TYR A 147 16.60 -2.35 -27.43
N ILE A 148 15.38 -2.30 -26.90
CA ILE A 148 15.13 -2.56 -25.48
C ILE A 148 15.31 -4.06 -25.21
N SER A 149 15.94 -4.40 -24.10
CA SER A 149 16.07 -5.78 -23.65
C SER A 149 15.14 -6.09 -22.47
N SER A 150 14.87 -7.37 -22.24
CA SER A 150 14.17 -7.84 -21.02
C SER A 150 14.94 -7.46 -19.74
N ARG A 151 16.27 -7.31 -19.83
CA ARG A 151 17.11 -6.85 -18.73
C ARG A 151 16.75 -5.43 -18.29
N PHE A 152 16.50 -4.52 -19.24
CA PHE A 152 16.04 -3.17 -18.94
C PHE A 152 14.76 -3.18 -18.09
N LEU A 153 13.78 -4.00 -18.47
CA LEU A 153 12.52 -4.11 -17.72
C LEU A 153 12.75 -4.75 -16.34
N SER A 154 13.61 -5.78 -16.26
CA SER A 154 13.99 -6.39 -14.98
C SER A 154 14.59 -5.37 -14.01
N ASP A 155 15.56 -4.58 -14.48
CA ASP A 155 16.22 -3.57 -13.66
C ASP A 155 15.25 -2.44 -13.27
N LEU A 156 14.37 -2.04 -14.17
CA LEU A 156 13.34 -1.03 -13.89
C LEU A 156 12.34 -1.51 -12.84
N LEU A 157 11.88 -2.77 -12.91
CA LEU A 157 10.99 -3.37 -11.92
C LEU A 157 11.63 -3.41 -10.52
N VAL A 158 12.88 -3.85 -10.43
CA VAL A 158 13.60 -3.88 -9.16
C VAL A 158 13.77 -2.48 -8.59
N TRP A 159 14.21 -1.52 -9.39
CA TRP A 159 14.39 -0.14 -8.93
C TRP A 159 13.07 0.53 -8.53
N TYR A 160 11.98 0.21 -9.20
CA TYR A 160 10.67 0.68 -8.78
C TYR A 160 10.35 0.28 -7.34
N HIS A 161 10.52 -1.00 -7.00
CA HIS A 161 10.26 -1.49 -5.65
C HIS A 161 11.28 -0.97 -4.63
N LEU A 162 12.58 -0.91 -4.99
CA LEU A 162 13.61 -0.31 -4.12
C LEU A 162 13.32 1.17 -3.84
N GLY A 163 12.82 1.91 -4.82
CA GLY A 163 12.45 3.31 -4.67
C GLY A 163 11.27 3.51 -3.72
N TRP A 164 10.31 2.58 -3.73
CA TRP A 164 9.16 2.58 -2.83
C TRP A 164 9.44 2.00 -1.44
N MET A 165 10.55 1.32 -1.23
CA MET A 165 10.87 0.72 0.07
C MET A 165 11.01 1.79 1.16
N GLY A 166 10.46 1.52 2.34
CA GLY A 166 10.54 2.38 3.52
C GLY A 166 11.98 2.65 3.94
N GLU A 167 12.23 3.84 4.51
CA GLU A 167 13.58 4.27 4.90
C GLU A 167 14.16 3.36 5.98
N THR A 168 13.35 2.95 6.94
CA THR A 168 13.79 2.07 8.04
C THR A 168 14.18 0.69 7.52
N ILE A 169 13.44 0.15 6.57
CA ILE A 169 13.74 -1.14 5.93
C ILE A 169 15.03 -1.05 5.12
N ARG A 170 15.21 0.02 4.33
CA ARG A 170 16.43 0.23 3.54
C ARG A 170 17.69 0.27 4.41
N ARG A 171 17.59 0.83 5.62
CA ARG A 171 18.71 0.92 6.55
C ARG A 171 19.00 -0.37 7.30
N SER A 172 18.00 -1.22 7.51
CA SER A 172 18.10 -2.43 8.31
C SER A 172 18.23 -3.72 7.50
N SER A 173 17.69 -3.77 6.28
CA SER A 173 17.70 -4.98 5.46
C SER A 173 18.96 -5.10 4.62
N HIS A 174 19.78 -6.11 4.94
CA HIS A 174 20.98 -6.42 4.15
C HIS A 174 20.65 -6.75 2.68
N CYS A 175 19.53 -7.45 2.42
CA CYS A 175 19.07 -7.75 1.07
C CYS A 175 18.84 -6.46 0.27
N ILE A 176 18.12 -5.49 0.83
CA ILE A 176 17.82 -4.22 0.16
C ILE A 176 19.11 -3.42 -0.10
N GLN A 177 20.04 -3.38 0.87
CA GLN A 177 21.33 -2.71 0.71
C GLN A 177 22.14 -3.36 -0.42
N SER A 178 22.28 -4.69 -0.43
CA SER A 178 23.00 -5.43 -1.47
C SER A 178 22.42 -5.21 -2.86
N LEU A 179 21.07 -5.15 -2.98
CA LEU A 179 20.43 -4.85 -4.27
C LEU A 179 20.71 -3.41 -4.73
N GLN A 180 20.70 -2.44 -3.81
CA GLN A 180 21.03 -1.05 -4.13
C GLN A 180 22.51 -0.91 -4.55
N GLU A 181 23.44 -1.59 -3.87
CA GLU A 181 24.86 -1.61 -4.21
C GLU A 181 25.12 -2.28 -5.56
N LYS A 182 24.42 -3.39 -5.85
CA LYS A 182 24.49 -4.07 -7.15
C LYS A 182 24.08 -3.17 -8.30
N GLY A 183 23.04 -2.40 -8.16
CA GLY A 183 22.59 -1.32 -9.05
C GLY A 183 21.96 -1.72 -10.37
N HIS A 184 22.33 -2.84 -10.97
CA HIS A 184 21.83 -3.31 -12.27
C HIS A 184 22.07 -4.82 -12.49
N ASN A 185 21.54 -5.37 -13.59
CA ASN A 185 21.66 -6.78 -13.97
C ASN A 185 21.09 -7.72 -12.89
N PHE A 186 19.93 -7.40 -12.39
CA PHE A 186 19.27 -8.21 -11.38
C PHE A 186 18.85 -9.58 -11.92
N SER A 187 19.31 -10.63 -11.25
CA SER A 187 18.97 -12.01 -11.54
C SER A 187 17.55 -12.36 -11.08
N MET A 188 17.10 -13.57 -11.43
CA MET A 188 15.84 -14.10 -10.89
C MET A 188 15.91 -14.24 -9.36
N ASP A 189 17.06 -14.67 -8.82
CA ASP A 189 17.25 -14.80 -7.37
C ASP A 189 17.19 -13.46 -6.65
N ASP A 190 17.76 -12.39 -7.22
CA ASP A 190 17.64 -11.03 -6.71
C ASP A 190 16.18 -10.59 -6.65
N ARG A 191 15.42 -10.87 -7.70
CA ARG A 191 14.00 -10.50 -7.80
C ARG A 191 13.12 -11.29 -6.81
N LYS A 192 13.40 -12.57 -6.63
CA LYS A 192 12.74 -13.40 -5.63
C LYS A 192 13.07 -12.96 -4.21
N ALA A 193 14.34 -12.68 -3.92
CA ALA A 193 14.76 -12.15 -2.62
C ALA A 193 14.09 -10.82 -2.30
N LEU A 194 13.89 -9.94 -3.29
CA LEU A 194 13.13 -8.71 -3.11
C LEU A 194 11.65 -8.98 -2.79
N LEU A 195 11.00 -9.94 -3.46
CA LEU A 195 9.65 -10.35 -3.13
C LEU A 195 9.56 -10.90 -1.71
N ASP A 196 10.56 -11.67 -1.26
CA ASP A 196 10.60 -12.20 0.10
C ASP A 196 10.63 -11.07 1.13
N VAL A 197 11.44 -10.03 0.92
CA VAL A 197 11.43 -8.84 1.80
C VAL A 197 10.07 -8.15 1.77
N ILE A 198 9.44 -7.99 0.61
CA ILE A 198 8.10 -7.39 0.50
C ILE A 198 7.09 -8.20 1.31
N PHE A 199 7.11 -9.53 1.17
CA PHE A 199 6.22 -10.43 1.92
C PHE A 199 6.43 -10.33 3.43
N ASP A 200 7.68 -10.32 3.89
CA ASP A 200 8.02 -10.22 5.32
C ASP A 200 7.51 -8.91 5.92
N VAL A 201 7.62 -7.81 5.18
CA VAL A 201 7.09 -6.51 5.62
C VAL A 201 5.56 -6.53 5.67
N LEU A 202 4.88 -7.05 4.65
CA LEU A 202 3.42 -7.17 4.62
C LEU A 202 2.92 -8.04 5.79
N SER A 203 3.52 -9.20 6.02
CA SER A 203 3.15 -10.12 7.08
C SER A 203 3.43 -9.57 8.49
N GLY A 204 4.44 -8.72 8.60
CA GLY A 204 4.85 -8.10 9.86
C GLY A 204 3.95 -6.95 10.33
N ILE A 205 3.15 -6.34 9.44
CA ILE A 205 2.42 -5.10 9.75
C ILE A 205 1.41 -5.29 10.91
N GLY A 206 0.56 -6.31 10.84
CA GLY A 206 -0.42 -6.60 11.88
C GLY A 206 0.21 -6.89 13.25
N PRO A 207 1.17 -7.82 13.33
CA PRO A 207 1.90 -8.10 14.58
C PRO A 207 2.58 -6.88 15.19
N ARG A 208 3.21 -6.00 14.40
CA ARG A 208 3.89 -4.80 14.90
C ARG A 208 2.92 -3.83 15.56
N TYR A 209 1.81 -3.47 14.88
CA TYR A 209 0.81 -2.57 15.45
C TYR A 209 0.10 -3.16 16.66
N ARG A 210 -0.20 -4.47 16.65
CA ARG A 210 -0.72 -5.17 17.82
C ARG A 210 0.23 -5.07 19.02
N HIS A 211 1.53 -5.27 18.80
CA HIS A 211 2.54 -5.17 19.85
C HIS A 211 2.63 -3.74 20.42
N LEU A 212 2.59 -2.72 19.56
CA LEU A 212 2.55 -1.32 19.98
C LEU A 212 1.29 -1.00 20.81
N ALA A 213 0.15 -1.58 20.43
CA ALA A 213 -1.09 -1.44 21.21
C ALA A 213 -1.00 -2.15 22.59
N GLN A 214 -0.45 -3.35 22.63
CA GLN A 214 -0.23 -4.07 23.90
C GLN A 214 0.70 -3.32 24.84
N LYS A 215 1.66 -2.56 24.33
CA LYS A 215 2.54 -1.67 25.12
C LYS A 215 1.87 -0.34 25.52
N GLY A 216 0.64 -0.09 25.08
CA GLY A 216 -0.05 1.17 25.32
C GLY A 216 0.55 2.37 24.59
N GLN A 217 1.36 2.16 23.54
CA GLN A 217 1.88 3.22 22.68
C GLN A 217 0.88 3.63 21.61
N VAL A 218 0.05 2.70 21.14
CA VAL A 218 -0.92 2.92 20.08
C VAL A 218 -2.31 2.56 20.58
N GLU A 219 -3.26 3.43 20.30
CA GLU A 219 -4.68 3.09 20.34
C GLU A 219 -5.11 2.73 18.92
N LEU A 220 -5.57 1.49 18.72
CA LEU A 220 -6.01 1.00 17.43
C LEU A 220 -7.51 1.24 17.26
N SER A 221 -7.88 1.97 16.23
CA SER A 221 -9.27 2.23 15.85
C SER A 221 -9.56 1.78 14.42
N VAL A 222 -10.84 1.69 14.06
CA VAL A 222 -11.27 1.18 12.77
C VAL A 222 -12.26 2.15 12.12
N SER A 223 -12.20 2.34 10.81
CA SER A 223 -13.23 3.03 10.04
C SER A 223 -14.38 2.09 9.68
N PRO A 224 -15.55 2.59 9.29
CA PRO A 224 -16.59 1.76 8.67
C PRO A 224 -16.01 0.92 7.51
N TYR A 225 -16.55 -0.27 7.28
CA TYR A 225 -15.95 -1.33 6.43
C TYR A 225 -15.43 -0.86 5.07
N THR A 226 -16.26 -0.18 4.27
CA THR A 226 -15.86 0.38 2.97
C THR A 226 -15.51 1.87 3.06
N HIS A 227 -15.22 2.37 4.26
CA HIS A 227 -14.98 3.79 4.52
C HIS A 227 -16.21 4.66 4.20
N ALA A 228 -17.42 4.11 4.42
CA ALA A 228 -18.65 4.82 4.16
C ALA A 228 -18.87 5.98 5.14
N MET A 229 -19.40 7.10 4.63
CA MET A 229 -19.85 8.22 5.47
C MET A 229 -21.20 7.87 6.09
N LEU A 230 -21.18 7.28 7.30
CA LEU A 230 -22.38 6.76 7.96
C LEU A 230 -23.50 7.78 8.13
N PRO A 231 -23.22 9.07 8.50
CA PRO A 231 -24.29 10.07 8.58
C PRO A 231 -25.08 10.19 7.27
N LEU A 232 -24.41 10.15 6.11
CA LEU A 232 -25.05 10.24 4.81
C LEU A 232 -25.84 8.97 4.40
N LEU A 233 -25.50 7.80 4.97
CA LEU A 233 -26.32 6.61 4.78
C LEU A 233 -27.64 6.70 5.55
N ILE A 234 -27.65 7.38 6.70
CA ILE A 234 -28.83 7.52 7.57
C ILE A 234 -29.68 8.69 7.12
N ASP A 235 -29.08 9.85 6.94
CA ASP A 235 -29.75 11.09 6.52
C ASP A 235 -28.88 11.89 5.55
N LEU A 236 -29.32 12.02 4.30
CA LEU A 236 -28.62 12.83 3.30
C LEU A 236 -28.59 14.32 3.65
N GLY A 237 -29.48 14.79 4.52
CA GLY A 237 -29.49 16.15 5.05
C GLY A 237 -28.24 16.49 5.85
N ALA A 238 -27.54 15.50 6.44
CA ALA A 238 -26.30 15.70 7.16
C ALA A 238 -25.19 16.34 6.27
N ALA A 239 -25.26 16.24 4.95
CA ALA A 239 -24.35 16.93 4.04
C ALA A 239 -24.35 18.45 4.22
N ARG A 240 -25.46 19.04 4.67
CA ARG A 240 -25.59 20.47 4.89
C ARG A 240 -24.87 20.99 6.13
N GLU A 241 -24.47 20.10 7.03
CA GLU A 241 -23.62 20.50 8.16
C GLU A 241 -22.24 20.99 7.68
N ALA A 242 -21.70 20.34 6.64
CA ALA A 242 -20.43 20.74 6.03
C ALA A 242 -20.60 21.74 4.87
N MET A 243 -21.70 21.61 4.11
CA MET A 243 -21.99 22.43 2.92
C MET A 243 -23.46 22.89 2.97
N PRO A 244 -23.78 24.02 3.64
CA PRO A 244 -25.16 24.46 3.89
C PRO A 244 -26.03 24.60 2.62
N ASP A 245 -25.42 25.02 1.52
CA ASP A 245 -26.11 25.33 0.26
C ASP A 245 -26.08 24.17 -0.75
N ILE A 246 -25.64 22.96 -0.35
CA ILE A 246 -25.55 21.83 -1.27
C ILE A 246 -26.94 21.40 -1.74
N ALA A 247 -27.08 21.18 -3.03
CA ALA A 247 -28.27 20.55 -3.61
C ALA A 247 -28.31 19.06 -3.22
N LEU A 248 -29.36 18.66 -2.52
CA LEU A 248 -29.56 17.28 -2.14
C LEU A 248 -30.24 16.49 -3.28
N PRO A 249 -30.03 15.14 -3.34
CA PRO A 249 -30.79 14.27 -4.23
C PRO A 249 -32.31 14.36 -3.98
N ALA A 250 -33.08 13.94 -4.96
CA ALA A 250 -34.56 13.91 -4.84
C ALA A 250 -35.06 12.98 -3.72
N HIS A 251 -34.27 11.94 -3.38
CA HIS A 251 -34.55 11.07 -2.25
C HIS A 251 -33.86 11.64 -0.99
N SER A 252 -34.61 11.71 0.12
CA SER A 252 -34.16 12.30 1.38
C SER A 252 -33.20 11.38 2.17
N HIS A 253 -33.23 10.10 1.92
CA HIS A 253 -32.44 9.09 2.64
C HIS A 253 -32.06 7.93 1.72
N TYR A 254 -30.98 7.27 2.08
CA TYR A 254 -30.52 6.07 1.39
C TYR A 254 -31.39 4.87 1.81
N PRO A 255 -31.80 4.00 0.88
CA PRO A 255 -32.62 2.82 1.23
C PRO A 255 -31.92 1.95 2.28
N GLU A 256 -32.65 1.64 3.38
CA GLU A 256 -32.12 0.85 4.50
C GLU A 256 -30.85 1.45 5.14
N GLY A 257 -30.74 2.77 5.19
CA GLY A 257 -29.50 3.48 5.61
C GLY A 257 -29.00 3.06 6.99
N GLU A 258 -29.87 2.95 8.00
CA GLU A 258 -29.51 2.50 9.36
C GLU A 258 -28.97 1.06 9.38
N ALA A 259 -29.66 0.14 8.69
CA ALA A 259 -29.24 -1.26 8.61
C ALA A 259 -27.87 -1.39 7.89
N ARG A 260 -27.66 -0.59 6.84
CA ARG A 260 -26.38 -0.52 6.13
C ARG A 260 -25.28 0.07 7.01
N ALA A 261 -25.55 1.12 7.77
CA ALA A 261 -24.60 1.70 8.71
C ALA A 261 -24.20 0.69 9.79
N ALA A 262 -25.16 -0.01 10.38
CA ALA A 262 -24.90 -1.06 11.36
C ALA A 262 -24.05 -2.21 10.75
N TRP A 263 -24.36 -2.64 9.53
CA TRP A 263 -23.57 -3.66 8.83
C TRP A 263 -22.13 -3.20 8.58
N GLN A 264 -21.92 -1.94 8.16
CA GLN A 264 -20.60 -1.36 7.95
C GLN A 264 -19.72 -1.44 9.23
N LEU A 265 -20.31 -1.12 10.39
CA LEU A 265 -19.61 -1.18 11.67
C LEU A 265 -19.30 -2.61 12.10
N GLN A 266 -20.28 -3.51 11.95
CA GLN A 266 -20.10 -4.92 12.32
C GLN A 266 -19.05 -5.62 11.45
N GLN A 267 -19.06 -5.39 10.13
CA GLN A 267 -18.05 -5.92 9.22
C GLN A 267 -16.67 -5.34 9.52
N ALA A 268 -16.60 -4.04 9.79
CA ALA A 268 -15.35 -3.40 10.19
C ALA A 268 -14.71 -4.08 11.40
N ARG A 269 -15.50 -4.32 12.45
CA ARG A 269 -15.02 -5.03 13.65
C ARG A 269 -14.56 -6.45 13.34
N THR A 270 -15.31 -7.20 12.52
CA THR A 270 -14.96 -8.58 12.14
C THR A 270 -13.62 -8.65 11.41
N VAL A 271 -13.40 -7.79 10.41
CA VAL A 271 -12.13 -7.73 9.68
C VAL A 271 -10.99 -7.31 10.59
N PHE A 272 -11.22 -6.31 11.43
CA PHE A 272 -10.20 -5.81 12.35
C PHE A 272 -9.77 -6.88 13.36
N GLN A 273 -10.73 -7.59 13.97
CA GLN A 273 -10.46 -8.70 14.91
C GLN A 273 -9.69 -9.84 14.22
N ARG A 274 -10.06 -10.19 12.99
CA ARG A 274 -9.35 -11.22 12.22
C ARG A 274 -7.90 -10.81 11.99
N PHE A 275 -7.64 -9.56 11.62
CA PHE A 275 -6.31 -9.07 11.28
C PHE A 275 -5.42 -8.83 12.50
N PHE A 276 -5.92 -8.16 13.52
CA PHE A 276 -5.15 -7.79 14.71
C PHE A 276 -5.31 -8.76 15.89
N GLY A 277 -6.32 -9.63 15.90
CA GLY A 277 -6.62 -10.54 17.01
C GLY A 277 -7.11 -9.86 18.28
N VAL A 278 -7.55 -8.60 18.19
CA VAL A 278 -8.08 -7.77 19.29
C VAL A 278 -9.25 -6.95 18.80
N ASP A 279 -10.08 -6.44 19.71
CA ASP A 279 -11.13 -5.47 19.38
C ASP A 279 -10.54 -4.07 19.11
N PRO A 280 -11.14 -3.27 18.20
CA PRO A 280 -10.76 -1.88 18.05
C PRO A 280 -11.21 -1.08 19.29
N SER A 281 -10.40 -0.07 19.68
CA SER A 281 -10.72 0.83 20.78
C SER A 281 -11.81 1.85 20.42
N GLY A 282 -12.07 2.05 19.12
CA GLY A 282 -13.07 3.00 18.62
C GLY A 282 -13.28 2.89 17.11
N CYS A 283 -14.26 3.67 16.62
CA CYS A 283 -14.59 3.79 15.22
C CYS A 283 -14.74 5.27 14.85
#